data_fcf07a0a7e8e11356f68a2fbf46252c6
#
_entry.id   fcf07a0a7e8e11356f68a2fbf46252c6
#
_cell.length_a   1.000
_cell.length_b   1.000
_cell.length_c   1.000
_cell.angle_alpha   90.00
_cell.angle_beta   90.00
_cell.angle_gamma   90.00
#
_symmetry.space_group_name_H-M   'P 1'
#
loop_
_entity.id
_entity.type
_entity.pdbx_description
1 polymer ?
#
loop_
_entity_poly.entity_id
_entity_poly.type
_entity_poly.pdbx_seq_one_letter_code
_entity_poly.pdbx_strand_id
1 'polypeptide(L)'
;MTNNVKNEAVLDSAHVGDIRGAFGTIRHGDVAARNSVWQRLRTLLAILGPGLIVMVGDNDAGAFSTYAQAGQNYGTSLLWTLILLIPVLYVNQEMVLRLGAVTGVGHARLILERFGKFWGTFSAIDLFLLNALTIVTEFIGITLGLQYLGLPKEWGVIAAAGLVMAAASTGDFRRFERFSMILVVFSLLLVPVFMMVHPPMSQIGHDLFVPGMPAGGKLSDVMLLIIGIVGTTVAPWQLFFQQSYVIDKRITPRFIKYERADLWLGIVLVLIGAVAIIGMSAALFAGKPEFGNFQDAGAVAAGLGKYHSHLAGVLFAVALIDASLIGASAVSLSTAYALADVLNMKHSLHRKPSDARAFYLVYFLLIAGAASLVLIPGVPLGLLTNAVQTLAGVLLPSASVFLLLLCNDKDVLGPWVNGRWTNLFTGLVAAVLVLLSVILTASVLWPDISSQTIVNVLVGGGIVGGIVVIAAHVVKLRRDAETGADLAEEAKPTKLYMHTWRMPPLAQLKPMALSRSNRMWMAVLRGYLVVAVIMVVYKVTQVALLGH
;
A
#
# COMPACT_ATOMS: atom_id res chain seq x y z
N MET A 1 16.56 8.99 33.72
CA MET A 1 16.17 8.44 32.40
C MET A 1 15.10 9.24 31.66
N THR A 2 14.61 10.35 32.22
CA THR A 2 13.53 11.18 31.66
C THR A 2 14.00 12.33 30.76
N ASN A 3 15.30 12.60 30.64
CA ASN A 3 15.83 13.74 29.86
C ASN A 3 16.06 13.45 28.36
N ASN A 4 16.15 12.18 27.93
CA ASN A 4 16.37 11.88 26.51
C ASN A 4 15.10 11.99 25.65
N VAL A 5 13.91 11.86 26.24
CA VAL A 5 12.63 11.95 25.52
C VAL A 5 12.34 13.37 25.02
N LYS A 6 12.90 14.40 25.66
CA LYS A 6 12.70 15.83 25.29
C LYS A 6 13.45 16.25 24.02
N ASN A 7 14.43 15.46 23.57
CA ASN A 7 15.25 15.78 22.40
C ASN A 7 14.90 14.95 21.15
N GLU A 8 13.96 14.03 21.25
CA GLU A 8 13.51 13.20 20.12
C GLU A 8 12.14 13.66 19.61
N ALA A 9 11.94 13.58 18.30
CA ALA A 9 10.67 13.93 17.65
C ALA A 9 9.65 12.78 17.83
N VAL A 10 9.21 12.54 19.04
CA VAL A 10 8.23 11.50 19.36
C VAL A 10 6.86 12.14 19.59
N LEU A 11 5.86 11.74 18.81
CA LEU A 11 4.49 12.25 18.92
C LEU A 11 3.78 11.74 20.18
N ASP A 12 4.00 10.47 20.53
CA ASP A 12 3.38 9.82 21.69
C ASP A 12 4.41 9.01 22.46
N SER A 13 4.43 9.15 23.81
CA SER A 13 5.32 8.39 24.70
C SER A 13 5.14 6.86 24.60
N ALA A 14 4.02 6.38 24.10
CA ALA A 14 3.81 4.94 23.83
C ALA A 14 4.74 4.38 22.76
N HIS A 15 5.30 5.22 21.90
CA HIS A 15 6.22 4.81 20.81
C HIS A 15 7.67 4.65 21.28
N VAL A 16 7.96 4.78 22.58
CA VAL A 16 9.29 4.57 23.17
C VAL A 16 9.29 3.34 24.07
N GLY A 17 10.29 2.48 23.92
CA GLY A 17 10.44 1.27 24.75
C GLY A 17 10.97 0.07 23.98
N ASP A 18 10.75 -1.12 24.53
CA ASP A 18 11.14 -2.39 23.90
C ASP A 18 10.43 -2.62 22.58
N ILE A 19 11.13 -3.18 21.60
CA ILE A 19 10.52 -3.71 20.38
C ILE A 19 9.86 -5.04 20.75
N ARG A 20 8.53 -5.10 20.73
CA ARG A 20 7.74 -6.27 21.12
C ARG A 20 7.06 -6.88 19.89
N GLY A 21 7.81 -7.68 19.11
CA GLY A 21 7.25 -8.38 17.96
C GLY A 21 6.51 -9.67 18.31
N ALA A 22 5.79 -10.23 17.34
CA ALA A 22 5.02 -11.47 17.46
C ALA A 22 5.88 -12.64 17.99
N PHE A 23 7.11 -12.75 17.51
CA PHE A 23 8.01 -13.89 17.75
C PHE A 23 9.20 -13.57 18.66
N GLY A 24 9.31 -12.34 19.18
CA GLY A 24 10.43 -11.98 20.03
C GLY A 24 10.36 -10.58 20.63
N THR A 25 11.36 -10.28 21.48
CA THR A 25 11.51 -8.94 22.08
C THR A 25 12.95 -8.50 21.99
N ILE A 26 13.17 -7.24 21.61
CA ILE A 26 14.47 -6.56 21.68
C ILE A 26 14.34 -5.46 22.73
N ARG A 27 15.23 -5.44 23.71
CA ARG A 27 15.19 -4.44 24.79
C ARG A 27 15.51 -3.05 24.25
N HIS A 28 14.88 -2.05 24.82
CA HIS A 28 15.20 -0.65 24.54
C HIS A 28 16.68 -0.38 24.82
N GLY A 29 17.35 0.30 23.87
CA GLY A 29 18.78 0.61 24.00
C GLY A 29 19.73 -0.59 23.76
N ASP A 30 19.24 -1.73 23.27
CA ASP A 30 20.10 -2.85 22.92
C ASP A 30 21.08 -2.48 21.80
N VAL A 31 22.37 -2.41 22.16
CA VAL A 31 23.49 -2.13 21.25
C VAL A 31 24.39 -3.36 21.01
N ALA A 32 24.03 -4.53 21.50
CA ALA A 32 24.83 -5.75 21.36
C ALA A 32 25.07 -6.12 19.89
N ALA A 33 26.30 -6.56 19.57
CA ALA A 33 26.61 -7.04 18.23
C ALA A 33 25.90 -8.38 17.95
N ARG A 34 25.45 -8.58 16.71
CA ARG A 34 24.82 -9.82 16.22
C ARG A 34 25.86 -10.61 15.38
N ASN A 35 26.74 -11.32 16.07
CA ASN A 35 27.85 -12.01 15.42
C ASN A 35 27.45 -13.41 14.91
N SER A 36 26.51 -14.08 15.59
CA SER A 36 26.02 -15.41 15.22
C SER A 36 24.82 -15.34 14.28
N VAL A 37 24.67 -16.34 13.39
CA VAL A 37 23.49 -16.54 12.53
C VAL A 37 22.22 -16.64 13.37
N TRP A 38 22.24 -17.36 14.48
CA TRP A 38 21.10 -17.50 15.40
C TRP A 38 20.70 -16.18 16.03
N GLN A 39 21.66 -15.33 16.40
CA GLN A 39 21.33 -13.98 16.94
C GLN A 39 20.70 -13.10 15.87
N ARG A 40 21.16 -13.18 14.61
CA ARG A 40 20.57 -12.47 13.47
C ARG A 40 19.16 -12.97 13.20
N LEU A 41 18.94 -14.28 13.18
CA LEU A 41 17.63 -14.88 12.97
C LEU A 41 16.64 -14.50 14.08
N ARG A 42 17.05 -14.60 15.36
CA ARG A 42 16.21 -14.15 16.49
C ARG A 42 15.85 -12.67 16.40
N THR A 43 16.80 -11.83 15.96
CA THR A 43 16.54 -10.41 15.74
C THR A 43 15.55 -10.20 14.59
N LEU A 44 15.71 -10.90 13.47
CA LEU A 44 14.76 -10.86 12.35
C LEU A 44 13.37 -11.28 12.81
N LEU A 45 13.23 -12.40 13.52
CA LEU A 45 11.93 -12.87 14.04
C LEU A 45 11.26 -11.86 14.99
N ALA A 46 12.03 -11.13 15.79
CA ALA A 46 11.47 -10.09 16.66
C ALA A 46 11.00 -8.84 15.88
N ILE A 47 11.61 -8.58 14.73
CA ILE A 47 11.32 -7.43 13.88
C ILE A 47 10.25 -7.76 12.85
N LEU A 48 10.19 -9.00 12.38
CA LEU A 48 9.27 -9.49 11.35
C LEU A 48 7.82 -9.07 11.65
N GLY A 49 7.19 -8.39 10.70
CA GLY A 49 5.79 -7.97 10.80
C GLY A 49 5.43 -6.78 9.92
N PRO A 50 6.00 -5.58 10.10
CA PRO A 50 5.53 -4.39 9.37
C PRO A 50 5.54 -4.55 7.85
N GLY A 51 6.67 -4.96 7.27
CA GLY A 51 6.79 -5.19 5.84
C GLY A 51 5.97 -6.38 5.36
N LEU A 52 5.99 -7.47 6.12
CA LEU A 52 5.27 -8.69 5.78
C LEU A 52 3.74 -8.49 5.80
N ILE A 53 3.20 -7.86 6.85
CA ILE A 53 1.76 -7.61 6.99
C ILE A 53 1.27 -6.65 5.91
N VAL A 54 2.04 -5.57 5.62
CA VAL A 54 1.69 -4.61 4.58
C VAL A 54 1.63 -5.29 3.21
N MET A 55 2.65 -6.06 2.86
CA MET A 55 2.73 -6.69 1.55
C MET A 55 1.71 -7.81 1.37
N VAL A 56 1.47 -8.63 2.38
CA VAL A 56 0.43 -9.67 2.30
C VAL A 56 -0.97 -9.05 2.32
N GLY A 57 -1.16 -7.98 3.09
CA GLY A 57 -2.40 -7.20 3.09
C GLY A 57 -2.69 -6.48 1.78
N ASP A 58 -1.72 -6.39 0.87
CA ASP A 58 -1.89 -5.87 -0.48
C ASP A 58 -2.64 -6.85 -1.41
N ASN A 59 -2.61 -8.13 -1.12
CA ASN A 59 -3.48 -9.11 -1.76
C ASN A 59 -4.88 -9.10 -1.10
N ASP A 60 -5.47 -7.93 -0.93
CA ASP A 60 -6.78 -7.68 -0.35
C ASP A 60 -7.94 -8.08 -1.29
N ALA A 61 -9.19 -7.82 -0.90
CA ALA A 61 -10.36 -8.12 -1.72
C ALA A 61 -10.33 -7.42 -3.08
N GLY A 62 -9.81 -6.19 -3.13
CA GLY A 62 -9.65 -5.43 -4.36
C GLY A 62 -8.62 -6.04 -5.30
N ALA A 63 -7.50 -6.49 -4.74
CA ALA A 63 -6.45 -7.21 -5.47
C ALA A 63 -6.96 -8.56 -5.99
N PHE A 64 -7.67 -9.33 -5.16
CA PHE A 64 -8.32 -10.58 -5.61
C PHE A 64 -9.21 -10.34 -6.83
N SER A 65 -10.05 -9.30 -6.79
CA SER A 65 -10.92 -8.94 -7.92
C SER A 65 -10.11 -8.56 -9.15
N THR A 66 -9.13 -7.67 -9.02
CA THR A 66 -8.31 -7.17 -10.14
C THR A 66 -7.45 -8.25 -10.77
N TYR A 67 -6.79 -9.09 -9.97
CA TYR A 67 -5.96 -10.19 -10.46
C TYR A 67 -6.80 -11.31 -11.07
N ALA A 68 -7.93 -11.65 -10.45
CA ALA A 68 -8.84 -12.63 -11.01
C ALA A 68 -9.46 -12.16 -12.34
N GLN A 69 -9.79 -10.87 -12.46
CA GLN A 69 -10.23 -10.25 -13.71
C GLN A 69 -9.16 -10.33 -14.79
N ALA A 70 -7.89 -10.04 -14.44
CA ALA A 70 -6.78 -10.16 -15.38
C ALA A 70 -6.65 -11.58 -15.91
N GLY A 71 -6.67 -12.59 -15.01
CA GLY A 71 -6.59 -14.00 -15.37
C GLY A 71 -7.79 -14.49 -16.18
N GLN A 72 -9.02 -14.20 -15.74
CA GLN A 72 -10.24 -14.64 -16.39
C GLN A 72 -10.47 -13.98 -17.75
N ASN A 73 -10.15 -12.69 -17.90
CA ASN A 73 -10.43 -11.95 -19.13
C ASN A 73 -9.31 -12.05 -20.17
N TYR A 74 -8.04 -12.17 -19.72
CA TYR A 74 -6.89 -12.03 -20.60
C TYR A 74 -5.83 -13.14 -20.43
N GLY A 75 -6.15 -14.19 -19.67
CA GLY A 75 -5.21 -15.27 -19.41
C GLY A 75 -3.99 -14.82 -18.62
N THR A 76 -2.83 -15.34 -18.97
CA THR A 76 -1.55 -15.04 -18.28
C THR A 76 -0.82 -13.83 -18.85
N SER A 77 -1.34 -13.21 -19.93
CA SER A 77 -0.63 -12.18 -20.73
C SER A 77 -0.23 -10.92 -19.95
N LEU A 78 -0.84 -10.64 -18.78
CA LEU A 78 -0.53 -9.46 -17.97
C LEU A 78 0.40 -9.76 -16.78
N LEU A 79 0.90 -10.99 -16.62
CA LEU A 79 1.78 -11.37 -15.51
C LEU A 79 3.08 -10.56 -15.43
N TRP A 80 3.62 -10.13 -16.58
CA TRP A 80 4.84 -9.31 -16.64
C TRP A 80 4.73 -7.98 -15.86
N THR A 81 3.51 -7.46 -15.70
CA THR A 81 3.28 -6.24 -14.94
C THR A 81 3.70 -6.40 -13.47
N LEU A 82 3.52 -7.58 -12.89
CA LEU A 82 3.89 -7.87 -11.51
C LEU A 82 5.42 -7.78 -11.29
N ILE A 83 6.22 -8.27 -12.24
CA ILE A 83 7.68 -8.18 -12.16
C ILE A 83 8.15 -6.72 -12.20
N LEU A 84 7.53 -5.89 -13.04
CA LEU A 84 7.84 -4.46 -13.11
C LEU A 84 7.47 -3.73 -11.82
N LEU A 85 6.49 -4.22 -11.06
CA LEU A 85 6.07 -3.60 -9.80
C LEU A 85 6.97 -3.94 -8.61
N ILE A 86 7.75 -5.03 -8.65
CA ILE A 86 8.67 -5.41 -7.57
C ILE A 86 9.60 -4.25 -7.15
N PRO A 87 10.38 -3.63 -8.07
CA PRO A 87 11.26 -2.54 -7.69
C PRO A 87 10.49 -1.29 -7.24
N VAL A 88 9.29 -1.07 -7.76
CA VAL A 88 8.41 0.05 -7.35
C VAL A 88 7.96 -0.15 -5.90
N LEU A 89 7.44 -1.35 -5.57
CA LEU A 89 7.07 -1.74 -4.21
C LEU A 89 8.24 -1.57 -3.25
N TYR A 90 9.39 -2.18 -3.59
CA TYR A 90 10.55 -2.13 -2.71
C TYR A 90 11.00 -0.71 -2.39
N VAL A 91 11.14 0.14 -3.41
CA VAL A 91 11.67 1.50 -3.20
C VAL A 91 10.69 2.37 -2.41
N ASN A 92 9.40 2.32 -2.71
CA ASN A 92 8.40 3.08 -1.98
C ASN A 92 8.32 2.63 -0.51
N GLN A 93 8.25 1.33 -0.26
CA GLN A 93 8.14 0.80 1.09
C GLN A 93 9.46 0.94 1.89
N GLU A 94 10.63 0.83 1.24
CA GLU A 94 11.92 1.12 1.88
C GLU A 94 12.02 2.56 2.34
N MET A 95 11.52 3.51 1.54
CA MET A 95 11.53 4.91 1.90
C MET A 95 10.64 5.18 3.13
N VAL A 96 9.45 4.61 3.22
CA VAL A 96 8.55 4.83 4.37
C VAL A 96 9.03 4.12 5.63
N LEU A 97 9.55 2.89 5.53
CA LEU A 97 10.11 2.21 6.71
C LEU A 97 11.30 2.99 7.29
N ARG A 98 12.13 3.54 6.40
CA ARG A 98 13.28 4.37 6.79
C ARG A 98 12.83 5.69 7.41
N LEU A 99 11.85 6.37 6.82
CA LEU A 99 11.21 7.55 7.42
C LEU A 99 10.69 7.24 8.83
N GLY A 100 9.89 6.19 8.99
CA GLY A 100 9.34 5.79 10.28
C GLY A 100 10.43 5.52 11.33
N ALA A 101 11.41 4.68 10.99
CA ALA A 101 12.47 4.28 11.90
C ALA A 101 13.41 5.44 12.31
N VAL A 102 13.61 6.42 11.42
CA VAL A 102 14.54 7.55 11.65
C VAL A 102 13.85 8.72 12.34
N THR A 103 12.60 9.05 11.93
CA THR A 103 11.91 10.24 12.42
C THR A 103 11.08 9.99 13.68
N GLY A 104 10.49 8.81 13.81
CA GLY A 104 9.50 8.53 14.85
C GLY A 104 8.19 9.31 14.68
N VAL A 105 7.93 9.88 13.50
CA VAL A 105 6.77 10.72 13.18
C VAL A 105 6.04 10.16 11.96
N GLY A 106 4.71 10.10 12.03
CA GLY A 106 3.89 9.57 10.96
C GLY A 106 3.91 10.41 9.68
N HIS A 107 3.59 9.77 8.55
CA HIS A 107 3.70 10.35 7.22
C HIS A 107 2.85 11.62 7.06
N ALA A 108 1.57 11.55 7.47
CA ALA A 108 0.64 12.67 7.39
C ALA A 108 1.11 13.88 8.21
N ARG A 109 1.70 13.64 9.39
CA ARG A 109 2.24 14.71 10.22
C ARG A 109 3.47 15.36 9.60
N LEU A 110 4.38 14.57 9.00
CA LEU A 110 5.53 15.13 8.29
C LEU A 110 5.10 16.00 7.11
N ILE A 111 4.08 15.60 6.35
CA ILE A 111 3.50 16.43 5.28
C ILE A 111 2.98 17.74 5.87
N LEU A 112 2.22 17.69 6.96
CA LEU A 112 1.67 18.89 7.63
C LEU A 112 2.77 19.87 8.07
N GLU A 113 3.81 19.38 8.72
CA GLU A 113 4.88 20.22 9.27
C GLU A 113 5.81 20.80 8.20
N ARG A 114 6.13 20.03 7.16
CA ARG A 114 7.09 20.44 6.14
C ARG A 114 6.46 21.22 4.97
N PHE A 115 5.22 20.88 4.58
CA PHE A 115 4.55 21.50 3.42
C PHE A 115 3.39 22.41 3.81
N GLY A 116 3.03 22.47 5.09
CA GLY A 116 2.02 23.36 5.64
C GLY A 116 0.62 22.74 5.73
N LYS A 117 -0.28 23.49 6.40
CA LYS A 117 -1.62 23.01 6.78
C LYS A 117 -2.46 22.53 5.60
N PHE A 118 -2.39 23.24 4.48
CA PHE A 118 -3.19 22.84 3.30
C PHE A 118 -2.84 21.42 2.85
N TRP A 119 -1.54 21.14 2.64
CA TRP A 119 -1.10 19.85 2.13
C TRP A 119 -1.31 18.72 3.15
N GLY A 120 -1.06 18.99 4.43
CA GLY A 120 -1.31 18.01 5.48
C GLY A 120 -2.79 17.65 5.61
N THR A 121 -3.68 18.65 5.63
CA THR A 121 -5.13 18.41 5.70
C THR A 121 -5.64 17.74 4.44
N PHE A 122 -5.20 18.20 3.25
CA PHE A 122 -5.59 17.60 1.98
C PHE A 122 -5.19 16.13 1.91
N SER A 123 -3.93 15.81 2.23
CA SER A 123 -3.43 14.41 2.23
C SER A 123 -4.19 13.52 3.23
N ALA A 124 -4.58 14.06 4.37
CA ALA A 124 -5.36 13.30 5.35
C ALA A 124 -6.81 13.04 4.87
N ILE A 125 -7.46 14.02 4.23
CA ILE A 125 -8.81 13.87 3.65
C ILE A 125 -8.78 12.89 2.48
N ASP A 126 -7.81 13.04 1.56
CA ASP A 126 -7.59 12.17 0.42
C ASP A 126 -7.44 10.71 0.86
N LEU A 127 -6.53 10.47 1.81
CA LEU A 127 -6.33 9.15 2.40
C LEU A 127 -7.61 8.62 3.07
N PHE A 128 -8.31 9.46 3.84
CA PHE A 128 -9.54 9.06 4.54
C PHE A 128 -10.62 8.59 3.56
N LEU A 129 -10.87 9.37 2.51
CA LEU A 129 -11.90 9.03 1.52
C LEU A 129 -11.56 7.74 0.77
N LEU A 130 -10.32 7.61 0.29
CA LEU A 130 -9.87 6.41 -0.39
C LEU A 130 -9.94 5.19 0.52
N ASN A 131 -9.40 5.29 1.72
CA ASN A 131 -9.36 4.17 2.65
C ASN A 131 -10.76 3.76 3.13
N ALA A 132 -11.67 4.72 3.35
CA ALA A 132 -13.06 4.40 3.69
C ALA A 132 -13.73 3.53 2.60
N LEU A 133 -13.49 3.87 1.33
CA LEU A 133 -13.97 3.07 0.20
C LEU A 133 -13.26 1.72 0.10
N THR A 134 -11.95 1.68 0.32
CA THR A 134 -11.17 0.42 0.33
C THR A 134 -11.67 -0.52 1.43
N ILE A 135 -11.98 -0.02 2.63
CA ILE A 135 -12.54 -0.86 3.70
C ILE A 135 -13.89 -1.45 3.29
N VAL A 136 -14.70 -0.71 2.52
CA VAL A 136 -15.95 -1.26 1.96
C VAL A 136 -15.65 -2.43 1.03
N THR A 137 -14.62 -2.36 0.18
CA THR A 137 -14.25 -3.49 -0.69
C THR A 137 -13.80 -4.71 0.10
N GLU A 138 -13.17 -4.53 1.26
CA GLU A 138 -12.83 -5.64 2.15
C GLU A 138 -14.09 -6.36 2.67
N PHE A 139 -15.07 -5.59 3.13
CA PHE A 139 -16.34 -6.19 3.57
C PHE A 139 -17.15 -6.79 2.40
N ILE A 140 -16.96 -6.31 1.17
CA ILE A 140 -17.48 -6.98 -0.03
C ILE A 140 -16.82 -8.35 -0.20
N GLY A 141 -15.49 -8.45 -0.10
CA GLY A 141 -14.77 -9.72 -0.19
C GLY A 141 -15.23 -10.72 0.86
N ILE A 142 -15.40 -10.28 2.12
CA ILE A 142 -15.98 -11.11 3.20
C ILE A 142 -17.38 -11.60 2.80
N THR A 143 -18.24 -10.70 2.30
CA THR A 143 -19.61 -11.05 1.90
C THR A 143 -19.65 -12.10 0.80
N LEU A 144 -18.83 -11.92 -0.25
CA LEU A 144 -18.76 -12.85 -1.39
C LEU A 144 -18.24 -14.23 -0.95
N GLY A 145 -17.21 -14.25 -0.09
CA GLY A 145 -16.70 -15.50 0.48
C GLY A 145 -17.75 -16.24 1.32
N LEU A 146 -18.46 -15.52 2.21
CA LEU A 146 -19.52 -16.09 3.04
C LEU A 146 -20.70 -16.63 2.20
N GLN A 147 -21.10 -15.90 1.16
CA GLN A 147 -22.17 -16.32 0.25
C GLN A 147 -21.81 -17.64 -0.45
N TYR A 148 -20.57 -17.78 -0.95
CA TYR A 148 -20.12 -19.04 -1.54
C TYR A 148 -20.14 -20.20 -0.55
N LEU A 149 -19.77 -19.94 0.72
CA LEU A 149 -19.79 -20.95 1.79
C LEU A 149 -21.22 -21.28 2.28
N GLY A 150 -22.26 -20.60 1.77
CA GLY A 150 -23.64 -20.78 2.22
C GLY A 150 -23.90 -20.25 3.63
N LEU A 151 -23.06 -19.35 4.14
CA LEU A 151 -23.19 -18.75 5.46
C LEU A 151 -24.01 -17.46 5.40
N PRO A 152 -24.84 -17.16 6.43
CA PRO A 152 -25.60 -15.91 6.49
C PRO A 152 -24.66 -14.71 6.49
N LYS A 153 -24.77 -13.86 5.46
CA LYS A 153 -23.88 -12.69 5.30
C LYS A 153 -23.98 -11.71 6.45
N GLU A 154 -25.19 -11.51 7.00
CA GLU A 154 -25.45 -10.54 8.06
C GLU A 154 -24.62 -10.86 9.31
N TRP A 155 -24.71 -12.09 9.79
CA TRP A 155 -23.98 -12.54 10.97
C TRP A 155 -22.47 -12.66 10.72
N GLY A 156 -22.09 -13.11 9.53
CA GLY A 156 -20.68 -13.25 9.17
C GLY A 156 -19.98 -11.89 9.04
N VAL A 157 -20.61 -10.89 8.45
CA VAL A 157 -20.07 -9.51 8.35
C VAL A 157 -19.96 -8.87 9.73
N ILE A 158 -21.00 -9.03 10.59
CA ILE A 158 -20.94 -8.51 11.96
C ILE A 158 -19.83 -9.21 12.76
N ALA A 159 -19.70 -10.53 12.64
CA ALA A 159 -18.63 -11.28 13.31
C ALA A 159 -17.24 -10.85 12.84
N ALA A 160 -17.04 -10.66 11.53
CA ALA A 160 -15.79 -10.17 10.94
C ALA A 160 -15.44 -8.76 11.45
N ALA A 161 -16.41 -7.84 11.44
CA ALA A 161 -16.22 -6.50 12.00
C ALA A 161 -15.85 -6.54 13.48
N GLY A 162 -16.56 -7.35 14.28
CA GLY A 162 -16.26 -7.56 15.69
C GLY A 162 -14.87 -8.16 15.92
N LEU A 163 -14.45 -9.12 15.11
CA LEU A 163 -13.12 -9.75 15.18
C LEU A 163 -12.01 -8.74 14.92
N VAL A 164 -12.13 -7.95 13.83
CA VAL A 164 -11.14 -6.92 13.45
C VAL A 164 -11.06 -5.84 14.53
N MET A 165 -12.19 -5.36 15.04
CA MET A 165 -12.22 -4.38 16.13
C MET A 165 -11.60 -4.94 17.44
N ALA A 166 -11.91 -6.17 17.80
CA ALA A 166 -11.42 -6.81 19.01
C ALA A 166 -9.90 -7.04 18.95
N ALA A 167 -9.37 -7.47 17.79
CA ALA A 167 -7.95 -7.73 17.60
C ALA A 167 -7.08 -6.50 17.89
N ALA A 168 -7.48 -5.31 17.43
CA ALA A 168 -6.77 -4.06 17.69
C ALA A 168 -6.97 -3.53 19.12
N SER A 169 -8.07 -3.87 19.78
CA SER A 169 -8.51 -3.28 21.05
C SER A 169 -7.82 -3.86 22.29
N THR A 170 -6.92 -4.80 22.13
CA THR A 170 -6.30 -5.54 23.26
C THR A 170 -5.37 -4.66 24.12
N GLY A 171 -4.88 -3.52 23.58
CA GLY A 171 -3.86 -2.69 24.22
C GLY A 171 -2.48 -3.37 24.30
N ASP A 172 -2.27 -4.41 23.51
CA ASP A 172 -1.01 -5.15 23.40
C ASP A 172 -0.65 -5.33 21.90
N PHE A 173 0.30 -4.54 21.44
CA PHE A 173 0.81 -4.58 20.06
C PHE A 173 1.15 -6.00 19.61
N ARG A 174 1.78 -6.80 20.47
CA ARG A 174 2.17 -8.19 20.16
C ARG A 174 0.96 -9.08 19.85
N ARG A 175 -0.16 -8.89 20.55
CA ARG A 175 -1.38 -9.68 20.30
C ARG A 175 -1.96 -9.37 18.94
N PHE A 176 -2.04 -8.09 18.60
CA PHE A 176 -2.48 -7.66 17.28
C PHE A 176 -1.55 -8.20 16.17
N GLU A 177 -0.25 -8.07 16.36
CA GLU A 177 0.72 -8.55 15.37
C GLU A 177 0.65 -10.09 15.21
N ARG A 178 0.45 -10.85 16.30
CA ARG A 178 0.24 -12.31 16.20
C ARG A 178 -1.04 -12.64 15.44
N PHE A 179 -2.14 -11.93 15.68
CA PHE A 179 -3.36 -12.07 14.90
C PHE A 179 -3.10 -11.85 13.43
N SER A 180 -2.45 -10.76 13.06
CA SER A 180 -2.10 -10.46 11.66
C SER A 180 -1.16 -11.52 11.06
N MET A 181 -0.20 -12.03 11.82
CA MET A 181 0.70 -13.09 11.35
C MET A 181 0.00 -14.44 11.12
N ILE A 182 -1.06 -14.74 11.88
CA ILE A 182 -1.91 -15.91 11.62
C ILE A 182 -2.59 -15.75 10.27
N LEU A 183 -3.18 -14.59 9.98
CA LEU A 183 -3.80 -14.31 8.69
C LEU A 183 -2.75 -14.36 7.55
N VAL A 184 -1.53 -13.84 7.75
CA VAL A 184 -0.43 -13.98 6.77
C VAL A 184 -0.14 -15.46 6.45
N VAL A 185 -0.22 -16.36 7.42
CA VAL A 185 -0.06 -17.80 7.16
C VAL A 185 -1.26 -18.37 6.39
N PHE A 186 -2.47 -17.93 6.71
CA PHE A 186 -3.67 -18.37 6.00
C PHE A 186 -3.72 -17.87 4.54
N SER A 187 -3.12 -16.74 4.21
CA SER A 187 -3.03 -16.26 2.81
C SER A 187 -2.31 -17.26 1.90
N LEU A 188 -1.45 -18.14 2.46
CA LEU A 188 -0.81 -19.23 1.71
C LEU A 188 -1.79 -20.31 1.22
N LEU A 189 -3.06 -20.29 1.64
CA LEU A 189 -4.12 -21.16 1.08
C LEU A 189 -4.31 -20.99 -0.43
N LEU A 190 -3.91 -19.85 -0.99
CA LEU A 190 -3.91 -19.66 -2.44
C LEU A 190 -2.97 -20.62 -3.17
N VAL A 191 -1.87 -21.04 -2.55
CA VAL A 191 -0.90 -21.94 -3.16
C VAL A 191 -1.50 -23.33 -3.45
N PRO A 192 -2.12 -24.03 -2.47
CA PRO A 192 -2.79 -25.30 -2.78
C PRO A 192 -3.94 -25.13 -3.78
N VAL A 193 -4.73 -24.05 -3.76
CA VAL A 193 -5.77 -23.81 -4.77
C VAL A 193 -5.16 -23.71 -6.17
N PHE A 194 -4.10 -22.93 -6.32
CA PHE A 194 -3.35 -22.80 -7.57
C PHE A 194 -2.82 -24.16 -8.06
N MET A 195 -2.23 -24.95 -7.16
CA MET A 195 -1.70 -26.28 -7.50
C MET A 195 -2.81 -27.25 -7.91
N MET A 196 -3.98 -27.18 -7.30
CA MET A 196 -5.15 -28.02 -7.66
C MET A 196 -5.62 -27.76 -9.08
N VAL A 197 -5.65 -26.52 -9.54
CA VAL A 197 -6.11 -26.15 -10.90
C VAL A 197 -5.13 -26.58 -12.00
N HIS A 198 -3.89 -26.94 -11.66
CA HIS A 198 -2.83 -27.35 -12.60
C HIS A 198 -2.58 -26.35 -13.73
N PRO A 199 -2.29 -25.08 -13.42
CA PRO A 199 -2.06 -24.07 -14.45
C PRO A 199 -0.80 -24.36 -15.27
N PRO A 200 -0.70 -23.88 -16.53
CA PRO A 200 0.43 -24.13 -17.40
C PRO A 200 1.69 -23.37 -16.94
N MET A 201 2.52 -23.99 -16.11
CA MET A 201 3.67 -23.35 -15.47
C MET A 201 4.71 -22.79 -16.46
N SER A 202 4.88 -23.45 -17.62
CA SER A 202 5.80 -22.96 -18.67
C SER A 202 5.33 -21.63 -19.25
N GLN A 203 4.03 -21.50 -19.51
CA GLN A 203 3.42 -20.26 -20.01
C GLN A 203 3.45 -19.16 -18.94
N ILE A 204 3.14 -19.48 -17.69
CA ILE A 204 3.26 -18.54 -16.56
C ILE A 204 4.70 -18.02 -16.46
N GLY A 205 5.69 -18.92 -16.52
CA GLY A 205 7.10 -18.54 -16.48
C GLY A 205 7.50 -17.65 -17.66
N HIS A 206 7.02 -17.96 -18.87
CA HIS A 206 7.24 -17.10 -20.05
C HIS A 206 6.61 -15.72 -19.87
N ASP A 207 5.31 -15.67 -19.54
CA ASP A 207 4.53 -14.43 -19.49
C ASP A 207 4.87 -13.53 -18.29
N LEU A 208 5.56 -14.08 -17.27
CA LEU A 208 6.16 -13.26 -16.19
C LEU A 208 7.33 -12.40 -16.69
N PHE A 209 8.14 -12.90 -17.61
CA PHE A 209 9.38 -12.24 -18.01
C PHE A 209 9.32 -11.65 -19.43
N VAL A 210 8.36 -12.05 -20.25
CA VAL A 210 8.18 -11.55 -21.60
C VAL A 210 6.92 -10.68 -21.67
N PRO A 211 7.07 -9.35 -21.78
CA PRO A 211 5.94 -8.45 -21.92
C PRO A 211 5.11 -8.78 -23.17
N GLY A 212 3.81 -8.92 -22.99
CA GLY A 212 2.86 -9.16 -24.07
C GLY A 212 1.56 -8.39 -23.86
N MET A 213 0.81 -8.20 -24.94
CA MET A 213 -0.54 -7.64 -24.90
C MET A 213 -1.54 -8.74 -25.25
N PRO A 214 -2.71 -8.81 -24.59
CA PRO A 214 -3.72 -9.81 -24.88
C PRO A 214 -4.21 -9.71 -26.32
N ALA A 215 -4.32 -10.83 -27.01
CA ALA A 215 -4.93 -10.90 -28.34
C ALA A 215 -6.45 -10.69 -28.24
N GLY A 216 -7.01 -9.75 -29.02
CA GLY A 216 -8.47 -9.53 -29.13
C GLY A 216 -9.10 -8.63 -28.09
N GLY A 217 -8.37 -8.13 -27.08
CA GLY A 217 -8.86 -7.14 -26.13
C GLY A 217 -8.88 -5.72 -26.71
N LYS A 218 -9.86 -4.88 -26.34
CA LYS A 218 -9.77 -3.45 -26.62
C LYS A 218 -8.62 -2.88 -25.79
N LEU A 219 -7.70 -2.15 -26.45
CA LEU A 219 -6.52 -1.60 -25.77
C LEU A 219 -6.87 -0.72 -24.57
N SER A 220 -7.98 0.05 -24.65
CA SER A 220 -8.50 0.86 -23.53
C SER A 220 -8.78 0.00 -22.30
N ASP A 221 -9.47 -1.10 -22.45
CA ASP A 221 -9.89 -1.96 -21.34
C ASP A 221 -8.68 -2.66 -20.71
N VAL A 222 -7.74 -3.13 -21.56
CA VAL A 222 -6.47 -3.73 -21.10
C VAL A 222 -5.63 -2.70 -20.32
N MET A 223 -5.52 -1.46 -20.84
CA MET A 223 -4.78 -0.40 -20.17
C MET A 223 -5.42 -0.01 -18.85
N LEU A 224 -6.76 0.09 -18.79
CA LEU A 224 -7.46 0.33 -17.53
C LEU A 224 -7.19 -0.76 -16.49
N LEU A 225 -7.15 -2.02 -16.93
CA LEU A 225 -6.84 -3.13 -16.03
C LEU A 225 -5.36 -3.11 -15.58
N ILE A 226 -4.41 -2.80 -16.48
CA ILE A 226 -3.00 -2.60 -16.09
C ILE A 226 -2.88 -1.50 -15.04
N ILE A 227 -3.57 -0.36 -15.23
CA ILE A 227 -3.60 0.72 -14.24
C ILE A 227 -4.24 0.25 -12.93
N GLY A 228 -5.30 -0.57 -13.01
CA GLY A 228 -5.92 -1.22 -11.86
C GLY A 228 -4.94 -2.13 -11.11
N ILE A 229 -4.16 -2.95 -11.82
CA ILE A 229 -3.09 -3.78 -11.24
C ILE A 229 -2.05 -2.91 -10.52
N VAL A 230 -1.60 -1.82 -11.14
CA VAL A 230 -0.66 -0.88 -10.51
C VAL A 230 -1.26 -0.23 -9.27
N GLY A 231 -2.52 0.21 -9.36
CA GLY A 231 -3.22 0.92 -8.27
C GLY A 231 -3.53 0.04 -7.06
N THR A 232 -3.84 -1.24 -7.29
CA THR A 232 -4.06 -2.20 -6.22
C THR A 232 -2.75 -2.66 -5.59
N THR A 233 -1.68 -2.84 -6.39
CA THR A 233 -0.38 -3.33 -5.90
C THR A 233 0.44 -2.25 -5.18
N VAL A 234 0.23 -0.96 -5.48
CA VAL A 234 0.94 0.17 -4.84
C VAL A 234 -0.10 1.14 -4.30
N ALA A 235 -0.82 0.73 -3.27
CA ALA A 235 -1.89 1.55 -2.71
C ALA A 235 -1.36 2.62 -1.73
N PRO A 236 -1.93 3.84 -1.69
CA PRO A 236 -1.50 4.89 -0.77
C PRO A 236 -1.54 4.48 0.71
N TRP A 237 -2.54 3.70 1.13
CA TRP A 237 -2.70 3.27 2.52
C TRP A 237 -1.48 2.53 3.07
N GLN A 238 -0.78 1.78 2.22
CA GLN A 238 0.41 1.01 2.59
C GLN A 238 1.52 1.92 3.12
N LEU A 239 1.73 3.08 2.48
CA LEU A 239 2.78 4.03 2.84
C LEU A 239 2.52 4.60 4.25
N PHE A 240 1.29 5.01 4.51
CA PHE A 240 0.90 5.56 5.81
C PHE A 240 0.90 4.49 6.90
N PHE A 241 0.35 3.31 6.60
CA PHE A 241 0.32 2.20 7.54
C PHE A 241 1.71 1.73 7.92
N GLN A 242 2.56 1.41 6.95
CA GLN A 242 3.90 0.86 7.24
C GLN A 242 4.74 1.84 8.05
N GLN A 243 4.72 3.15 7.71
CA GLN A 243 5.46 4.13 8.48
C GLN A 243 4.98 4.17 9.93
N SER A 244 3.67 4.29 10.17
CA SER A 244 3.09 4.36 11.51
C SER A 244 3.27 3.04 12.28
N TYR A 245 3.19 1.90 11.59
CA TYR A 245 3.36 0.59 12.21
C TYR A 245 4.82 0.33 12.64
N VAL A 246 5.80 0.75 11.83
CA VAL A 246 7.23 0.74 12.18
C VAL A 246 7.49 1.60 13.43
N ILE A 247 6.84 2.77 13.52
CA ILE A 247 6.94 3.66 14.68
C ILE A 247 6.30 3.01 15.91
N ASP A 248 5.10 2.49 15.78
CA ASP A 248 4.37 1.85 16.88
C ASP A 248 5.07 0.58 17.37
N LYS A 249 5.71 -0.17 16.49
CA LYS A 249 6.61 -1.29 16.82
C LYS A 249 7.91 -0.84 17.47
N ARG A 250 8.20 0.47 17.48
CA ARG A 250 9.40 1.10 18.09
C ARG A 250 10.71 0.72 17.40
N ILE A 251 10.68 0.51 16.08
CA ILE A 251 11.85 0.18 15.29
C ILE A 251 12.76 1.40 15.16
N THR A 252 14.04 1.20 15.37
CA THR A 252 15.05 2.25 15.30
C THR A 252 15.96 2.09 14.10
N PRO A 253 16.71 3.13 13.66
CA PRO A 253 17.60 3.06 12.48
C PRO A 253 18.59 1.91 12.50
N ARG A 254 18.98 1.44 13.68
CA ARG A 254 19.88 0.30 13.85
C ARG A 254 19.34 -0.98 13.22
N PHE A 255 18.00 -1.15 13.19
CA PHE A 255 17.34 -2.36 12.75
C PHE A 255 16.78 -2.28 11.34
N ILE A 256 16.96 -1.18 10.61
CA ILE A 256 16.47 -0.98 9.23
C ILE A 256 16.86 -2.14 8.30
N LYS A 257 18.05 -2.72 8.46
CA LYS A 257 18.46 -3.87 7.62
C LYS A 257 17.56 -5.10 7.81
N TYR A 258 17.01 -5.31 9.00
CA TYR A 258 16.10 -6.42 9.29
C TYR A 258 14.69 -6.11 8.78
N GLU A 259 14.26 -4.84 8.86
CA GLU A 259 13.03 -4.37 8.24
C GLU A 259 13.06 -4.52 6.71
N ARG A 260 14.19 -4.24 6.07
CA ARG A 260 14.36 -4.51 4.64
C ARG A 260 14.24 -5.99 4.31
N ALA A 261 14.72 -6.87 5.18
CA ALA A 261 14.55 -8.32 4.99
C ALA A 261 13.09 -8.75 5.19
N ASP A 262 12.39 -8.19 6.18
CA ASP A 262 10.96 -8.36 6.40
C ASP A 262 10.16 -7.91 5.17
N LEU A 263 10.46 -6.72 4.63
CA LEU A 263 9.85 -6.18 3.42
C LEU A 263 10.06 -7.11 2.21
N TRP A 264 11.27 -7.63 2.00
CA TRP A 264 11.54 -8.56 0.89
C TRP A 264 10.75 -9.86 1.02
N LEU A 265 10.63 -10.41 2.23
CA LEU A 265 9.77 -11.57 2.49
C LEU A 265 8.32 -11.27 2.11
N GLY A 266 7.83 -10.11 2.49
CA GLY A 266 6.48 -9.66 2.12
C GLY A 266 6.29 -9.52 0.61
N ILE A 267 7.24 -8.88 -0.10
CA ILE A 267 7.20 -8.73 -1.57
C ILE A 267 7.16 -10.10 -2.27
N VAL A 268 7.92 -11.07 -1.80
CA VAL A 268 7.86 -12.43 -2.36
C VAL A 268 6.49 -13.06 -2.16
N LEU A 269 5.89 -12.89 -0.98
CA LEU A 269 4.57 -13.48 -0.69
C LEU A 269 3.44 -12.80 -1.47
N VAL A 270 3.45 -11.46 -1.60
CA VAL A 270 2.43 -10.77 -2.42
C VAL A 270 2.52 -11.18 -3.87
N LEU A 271 3.74 -11.33 -4.41
CA LEU A 271 3.95 -11.79 -5.78
C LEU A 271 3.43 -13.22 -5.98
N ILE A 272 3.72 -14.13 -5.05
CA ILE A 272 3.20 -15.51 -5.10
C ILE A 272 1.67 -15.50 -5.13
N GLY A 273 1.02 -14.70 -4.27
CA GLY A 273 -0.43 -14.58 -4.24
C GLY A 273 -1.02 -14.03 -5.54
N ALA A 274 -0.44 -12.94 -6.05
CA ALA A 274 -0.88 -12.32 -7.32
C ALA A 274 -0.74 -13.28 -8.51
N VAL A 275 0.42 -13.95 -8.64
CA VAL A 275 0.65 -14.96 -9.68
C VAL A 275 -0.32 -16.13 -9.54
N ALA A 276 -0.58 -16.57 -8.30
CA ALA A 276 -1.53 -17.65 -8.05
C ALA A 276 -2.95 -17.28 -8.50
N ILE A 277 -3.42 -16.06 -8.15
CA ILE A 277 -4.78 -15.62 -8.53
C ILE A 277 -4.91 -15.46 -10.05
N ILE A 278 -3.97 -14.78 -10.72
CA ILE A 278 -3.99 -14.62 -12.18
C ILE A 278 -3.90 -15.99 -12.87
N GLY A 279 -2.91 -16.80 -12.49
CA GLY A 279 -2.63 -18.09 -13.15
C GLY A 279 -3.76 -19.11 -12.99
N MET A 280 -4.35 -19.23 -11.78
CA MET A 280 -5.47 -20.14 -11.57
C MET A 280 -6.74 -19.66 -12.29
N SER A 281 -7.03 -18.35 -12.28
CA SER A 281 -8.20 -17.82 -12.99
C SER A 281 -8.05 -17.99 -14.51
N ALA A 282 -6.85 -17.76 -15.05
CA ALA A 282 -6.54 -18.01 -16.45
C ALA A 282 -6.77 -19.47 -16.84
N ALA A 283 -6.23 -20.42 -16.06
CA ALA A 283 -6.36 -21.84 -16.33
C ALA A 283 -7.80 -22.34 -16.16
N LEU A 284 -8.50 -21.87 -15.13
CA LEU A 284 -9.86 -22.25 -14.79
C LEU A 284 -10.85 -21.91 -15.90
N PHE A 285 -10.77 -20.69 -16.44
CA PHE A 285 -11.74 -20.18 -17.41
C PHE A 285 -11.31 -20.33 -18.87
N ALA A 286 -10.11 -20.86 -19.15
CA ALA A 286 -9.65 -21.10 -20.50
C ALA A 286 -10.66 -21.97 -21.28
N GLY A 287 -11.19 -21.44 -22.40
CA GLY A 287 -12.20 -22.13 -23.24
C GLY A 287 -13.58 -22.32 -22.60
N LYS A 288 -13.88 -21.58 -21.51
CA LYS A 288 -15.20 -21.60 -20.86
C LYS A 288 -16.02 -20.37 -21.29
N PRO A 289 -17.39 -20.46 -21.22
CA PRO A 289 -18.27 -19.35 -21.59
C PRO A 289 -18.03 -18.05 -20.79
N GLU A 290 -17.55 -18.18 -19.56
CA GLU A 290 -17.25 -17.08 -18.66
C GLU A 290 -15.92 -16.37 -18.96
N PHE A 291 -15.09 -16.89 -19.87
CA PHE A 291 -13.85 -16.23 -20.30
C PHE A 291 -14.16 -14.87 -20.93
N GLY A 292 -13.47 -13.84 -20.51
CA GLY A 292 -13.71 -12.47 -20.95
C GLY A 292 -14.86 -11.74 -20.25
N ASN A 293 -15.59 -12.40 -19.34
CA ASN A 293 -16.80 -11.88 -18.67
C ASN A 293 -16.69 -11.94 -17.15
N PHE A 294 -15.62 -11.38 -16.59
CA PHE A 294 -15.44 -11.30 -15.14
C PHE A 294 -16.56 -10.50 -14.46
N GLN A 295 -17.12 -11.02 -13.40
CA GLN A 295 -18.15 -10.38 -12.58
C GLN A 295 -17.59 -9.90 -11.23
N ASP A 296 -17.14 -10.85 -10.41
CA ASP A 296 -16.55 -10.62 -9.09
C ASP A 296 -15.73 -11.84 -8.61
N ALA A 297 -15.05 -11.69 -7.47
CA ALA A 297 -14.26 -12.76 -6.89
C ALA A 297 -15.12 -13.97 -6.40
N GLY A 298 -16.39 -13.73 -6.04
CA GLY A 298 -17.32 -14.81 -5.68
C GLY A 298 -17.66 -15.71 -6.86
N ALA A 299 -17.80 -15.14 -8.06
CA ALA A 299 -18.00 -15.88 -9.29
C ALA A 299 -16.77 -16.77 -9.62
N VAL A 300 -15.55 -16.36 -9.25
CA VAL A 300 -14.35 -17.20 -9.37
C VAL A 300 -14.42 -18.40 -8.41
N ALA A 301 -14.83 -18.21 -7.16
CA ALA A 301 -15.07 -19.31 -6.23
C ALA A 301 -16.11 -20.31 -6.76
N ALA A 302 -17.21 -19.80 -7.33
CA ALA A 302 -18.24 -20.63 -7.96
C ALA A 302 -17.70 -21.40 -9.18
N GLY A 303 -16.89 -20.75 -10.02
CA GLY A 303 -16.19 -21.37 -11.14
C GLY A 303 -15.27 -22.51 -10.70
N LEU A 304 -14.49 -22.32 -9.62
CA LEU A 304 -13.66 -23.37 -9.03
C LEU A 304 -14.50 -24.56 -8.58
N GLY A 305 -15.63 -24.30 -7.90
CA GLY A 305 -16.57 -25.35 -7.50
C GLY A 305 -17.19 -26.10 -8.69
N LYS A 306 -17.50 -25.37 -9.77
CA LYS A 306 -18.15 -25.91 -10.97
C LYS A 306 -17.20 -26.70 -11.88
N TYR A 307 -16.01 -26.17 -12.14
CA TYR A 307 -15.10 -26.69 -13.16
C TYR A 307 -13.95 -27.52 -12.62
N HIS A 308 -13.67 -27.42 -11.34
CA HIS A 308 -12.57 -28.16 -10.72
C HIS A 308 -13.05 -29.02 -9.54
N SER A 309 -13.26 -28.43 -8.35
CA SER A 309 -13.77 -29.14 -7.18
C SER A 309 -14.38 -28.19 -6.17
N HIS A 310 -15.38 -28.67 -5.41
CA HIS A 310 -15.98 -27.92 -4.32
C HIS A 310 -14.94 -27.47 -3.29
N LEU A 311 -13.94 -28.31 -2.97
CA LEU A 311 -12.87 -27.97 -2.03
C LEU A 311 -12.04 -26.78 -2.52
N ALA A 312 -11.71 -26.69 -3.81
CA ALA A 312 -10.97 -25.55 -4.36
C ALA A 312 -11.75 -24.25 -4.21
N GLY A 313 -13.07 -24.28 -4.48
CA GLY A 313 -13.93 -23.12 -4.26
C GLY A 313 -14.00 -22.70 -2.79
N VAL A 314 -14.12 -23.66 -1.86
CA VAL A 314 -14.12 -23.39 -0.41
C VAL A 314 -12.80 -22.78 0.04
N LEU A 315 -11.66 -23.34 -0.35
CA LEU A 315 -10.34 -22.81 0.01
C LEU A 315 -10.12 -21.39 -0.54
N PHE A 316 -10.57 -21.14 -1.77
CA PHE A 316 -10.50 -19.79 -2.35
C PHE A 316 -11.40 -18.79 -1.60
N ALA A 317 -12.63 -19.19 -1.25
CA ALA A 317 -13.55 -18.34 -0.49
C ALA A 317 -12.98 -18.02 0.92
N VAL A 318 -12.37 -19.01 1.58
CA VAL A 318 -11.69 -18.82 2.87
C VAL A 318 -10.48 -17.88 2.71
N ALA A 319 -9.66 -18.04 1.64
CA ALA A 319 -8.54 -17.16 1.37
C ALA A 319 -9.00 -15.72 1.07
N LEU A 320 -10.12 -15.54 0.36
CA LEU A 320 -10.72 -14.22 0.12
C LEU A 320 -11.18 -13.55 1.42
N ILE A 321 -11.84 -14.29 2.32
CA ILE A 321 -12.23 -13.77 3.65
C ILE A 321 -10.99 -13.40 4.47
N ASP A 322 -9.97 -14.25 4.48
CA ASP A 322 -8.72 -14.02 5.19
C ASP A 322 -8.01 -12.74 4.72
N ALA A 323 -7.82 -12.62 3.42
CA ALA A 323 -7.21 -11.44 2.79
C ALA A 323 -7.99 -10.16 3.12
N SER A 324 -9.32 -10.24 3.06
CA SER A 324 -10.21 -9.12 3.41
C SER A 324 -10.10 -8.73 4.89
N LEU A 325 -9.90 -9.67 5.81
CA LEU A 325 -9.68 -9.37 7.24
C LEU A 325 -8.36 -8.64 7.47
N ILE A 326 -7.27 -9.04 6.77
CA ILE A 326 -5.98 -8.33 6.81
C ILE A 326 -6.17 -6.91 6.27
N GLY A 327 -6.76 -6.77 5.08
CA GLY A 327 -7.02 -5.48 4.43
C GLY A 327 -7.85 -4.57 5.32
N ALA A 328 -9.01 -5.04 5.82
CA ALA A 328 -9.86 -4.27 6.72
C ALA A 328 -9.12 -3.78 7.97
N SER A 329 -8.27 -4.63 8.57
CA SER A 329 -7.46 -4.26 9.74
C SER A 329 -6.43 -3.20 9.42
N ALA A 330 -5.62 -3.41 8.36
CA ALA A 330 -4.49 -2.56 8.01
C ALA A 330 -4.94 -1.19 7.46
N VAL A 331 -5.94 -1.16 6.56
CA VAL A 331 -6.47 0.07 5.96
C VAL A 331 -7.16 0.95 6.98
N SER A 332 -7.95 0.35 7.89
CA SER A 332 -8.60 1.10 8.99
C SER A 332 -7.58 1.69 9.96
N LEU A 333 -6.52 0.92 10.31
CA LEU A 333 -5.43 1.43 11.15
C LEU A 333 -4.63 2.52 10.45
N SER A 334 -4.34 2.38 9.15
CA SER A 334 -3.67 3.41 8.34
C SER A 334 -4.36 4.76 8.50
N THR A 335 -5.68 4.77 8.35
CA THR A 335 -6.49 5.98 8.48
C THR A 335 -6.51 6.51 9.91
N ALA A 336 -6.70 5.63 10.89
CA ALA A 336 -6.74 6.03 12.30
C ALA A 336 -5.40 6.63 12.75
N TYR A 337 -4.27 6.05 12.35
CA TYR A 337 -2.94 6.61 12.61
C TYR A 337 -2.75 7.97 11.94
N ALA A 338 -3.06 8.09 10.64
CA ALA A 338 -2.88 9.33 9.90
C ALA A 338 -3.69 10.48 10.48
N LEU A 339 -4.96 10.25 10.83
CA LEU A 339 -5.80 11.25 11.48
C LEU A 339 -5.30 11.60 12.89
N ALA A 340 -4.88 10.60 13.66
CA ALA A 340 -4.35 10.81 15.00
C ALA A 340 -3.08 11.65 14.97
N ASP A 341 -2.19 11.40 14.02
CA ASP A 341 -0.96 12.15 13.80
C ASP A 341 -1.25 13.62 13.47
N VAL A 342 -2.15 13.89 12.50
CA VAL A 342 -2.49 15.26 12.06
C VAL A 342 -3.23 16.02 13.14
N LEU A 343 -4.17 15.37 13.83
CA LEU A 343 -4.99 15.97 14.88
C LEU A 343 -4.33 15.96 16.27
N ASN A 344 -3.08 15.45 16.36
CA ASN A 344 -2.33 15.34 17.60
C ASN A 344 -3.07 14.58 18.71
N MET A 345 -3.74 13.48 18.33
CA MET A 345 -4.45 12.59 19.25
C MET A 345 -3.51 11.50 19.78
N LYS A 346 -3.75 11.08 21.02
CA LYS A 346 -3.06 9.90 21.57
C LYS A 346 -3.43 8.67 20.76
N HIS A 347 -2.43 7.94 20.28
CA HIS A 347 -2.62 6.74 19.48
C HIS A 347 -1.49 5.75 19.71
N SER A 348 -1.76 4.49 19.70
CA SER A 348 -0.85 3.34 19.67
C SER A 348 -1.62 2.06 19.97
N LEU A 349 -1.26 0.95 19.36
CA LEU A 349 -1.74 -0.38 19.72
C LEU A 349 -1.21 -0.87 21.09
N HIS A 350 -0.26 -0.14 21.71
CA HIS A 350 0.14 -0.35 23.11
C HIS A 350 -0.82 0.27 24.12
N ARG A 351 -1.86 0.97 23.67
CA ARG A 351 -2.89 1.60 24.50
C ARG A 351 -4.22 0.88 24.36
N LYS A 352 -4.98 0.83 25.42
CA LYS A 352 -6.38 0.33 25.39
C LYS A 352 -7.31 1.41 24.81
N PRO A 353 -8.51 1.04 24.33
CA PRO A 353 -9.50 2.01 23.88
C PRO A 353 -9.85 3.09 24.90
N SER A 354 -9.79 2.78 26.19
CA SER A 354 -9.97 3.77 27.28
C SER A 354 -8.94 4.90 27.26
N ASP A 355 -7.70 4.61 26.80
CA ASP A 355 -6.55 5.49 26.90
C ASP A 355 -6.30 6.28 25.60
N ALA A 356 -6.87 5.83 24.48
CA ALA A 356 -6.78 6.43 23.15
C ALA A 356 -8.15 6.46 22.44
N ARG A 357 -9.17 7.01 23.11
CA ARG A 357 -10.58 6.94 22.68
C ARG A 357 -10.81 7.46 21.27
N ALA A 358 -10.24 8.60 20.92
CA ALA A 358 -10.45 9.21 19.60
C ALA A 358 -9.86 8.35 18.47
N PHE A 359 -8.66 7.78 18.67
CA PHE A 359 -8.02 6.87 17.72
C PHE A 359 -8.88 5.62 17.46
N TYR A 360 -9.34 4.95 18.54
CA TYR A 360 -10.19 3.77 18.40
C TYR A 360 -11.59 4.10 17.88
N LEU A 361 -12.13 5.29 18.19
CA LEU A 361 -13.42 5.73 17.63
C LEU A 361 -13.34 5.85 16.10
N VAL A 362 -12.29 6.47 15.56
CA VAL A 362 -12.08 6.54 14.11
C VAL A 362 -11.99 5.14 13.50
N TYR A 363 -11.18 4.27 14.11
CA TYR A 363 -11.01 2.89 13.67
C TYR A 363 -12.34 2.12 13.65
N PHE A 364 -13.14 2.21 14.72
CA PHE A 364 -14.42 1.51 14.83
C PHE A 364 -15.48 2.07 13.88
N LEU A 365 -15.53 3.40 13.70
CA LEU A 365 -16.51 4.01 12.80
C LEU A 365 -16.25 3.65 11.34
N LEU A 366 -14.99 3.54 10.92
CA LEU A 366 -14.64 3.10 9.57
C LEU A 366 -15.11 1.67 9.32
N ILE A 367 -14.82 0.76 10.25
CA ILE A 367 -15.20 -0.66 10.15
C ILE A 367 -16.72 -0.81 10.20
N ALA A 368 -17.39 -0.16 11.16
CA ALA A 368 -18.84 -0.24 11.31
C ALA A 368 -19.56 0.37 10.12
N GLY A 369 -19.08 1.51 9.59
CA GLY A 369 -19.63 2.16 8.41
C GLY A 369 -19.52 1.27 7.17
N ALA A 370 -18.36 0.70 6.91
CA ALA A 370 -18.15 -0.22 5.79
C ALA A 370 -19.00 -1.49 5.91
N ALA A 371 -19.01 -2.12 7.08
CA ALA A 371 -19.84 -3.30 7.36
C ALA A 371 -21.33 -3.00 7.16
N SER A 372 -21.80 -1.84 7.63
CA SER A 372 -23.23 -1.43 7.46
C SER A 372 -23.58 -1.22 6.00
N LEU A 373 -22.68 -0.65 5.20
CA LEU A 373 -22.92 -0.34 3.79
C LEU A 373 -23.10 -1.62 2.96
N VAL A 374 -22.29 -2.65 3.17
CA VAL A 374 -22.40 -3.92 2.41
C VAL A 374 -23.63 -4.73 2.81
N LEU A 375 -24.23 -4.46 3.95
CA LEU A 375 -25.46 -5.09 4.40
C LEU A 375 -26.71 -4.49 3.74
N ILE A 376 -26.62 -3.31 3.08
CA ILE A 376 -27.73 -2.72 2.35
C ILE A 376 -28.10 -3.63 1.17
N PRO A 377 -29.38 -4.03 1.05
CA PRO A 377 -29.83 -4.86 -0.07
C PRO A 377 -29.67 -4.14 -1.42
N GLY A 378 -29.25 -4.88 -2.47
CA GLY A 378 -29.21 -4.38 -3.84
C GLY A 378 -27.95 -3.56 -4.20
N VAL A 379 -26.97 -3.41 -3.31
CA VAL A 379 -25.69 -2.77 -3.64
C VAL A 379 -24.93 -3.63 -4.67
N PRO A 380 -24.48 -3.05 -5.83
CA PRO A 380 -23.74 -3.78 -6.86
C PRO A 380 -22.28 -3.99 -6.44
N LEU A 381 -22.02 -5.04 -5.65
CA LEU A 381 -20.75 -5.27 -4.97
C LEU A 381 -19.54 -5.31 -5.92
N GLY A 382 -19.64 -6.03 -7.05
CA GLY A 382 -18.54 -6.15 -8.00
C GLY A 382 -18.19 -4.81 -8.68
N LEU A 383 -19.21 -4.04 -9.11
CA LEU A 383 -19.00 -2.71 -9.71
C LEU A 383 -18.34 -1.76 -8.71
N LEU A 384 -18.78 -1.80 -7.45
CA LEU A 384 -18.23 -0.94 -6.40
C LEU A 384 -16.75 -1.26 -6.15
N THR A 385 -16.39 -2.55 -6.09
CA THR A 385 -14.99 -2.98 -5.93
C THR A 385 -14.12 -2.46 -7.07
N ASN A 386 -14.52 -2.66 -8.33
CA ASN A 386 -13.76 -2.20 -9.49
C ASN A 386 -13.62 -0.67 -9.53
N ALA A 387 -14.70 0.06 -9.18
CA ALA A 387 -14.66 1.52 -9.12
C ALA A 387 -13.64 2.02 -8.07
N VAL A 388 -13.62 1.42 -6.88
CA VAL A 388 -12.69 1.81 -5.81
C VAL A 388 -11.24 1.56 -6.22
N GLN A 389 -10.92 0.43 -6.85
CA GLN A 389 -9.55 0.14 -7.33
C GLN A 389 -9.09 1.12 -8.43
N THR A 390 -10.01 1.47 -9.32
CA THR A 390 -9.75 2.52 -10.32
C THR A 390 -9.43 3.86 -9.66
N LEU A 391 -10.19 4.24 -8.63
CA LEU A 391 -9.98 5.49 -7.89
C LEU A 391 -8.66 5.50 -7.09
N ALA A 392 -8.25 4.35 -6.54
CA ALA A 392 -6.97 4.21 -5.87
C ALA A 392 -5.80 4.58 -6.80
N GLY A 393 -5.85 4.14 -8.07
CA GLY A 393 -4.86 4.49 -9.08
C GLY A 393 -4.78 5.99 -9.39
N VAL A 394 -5.90 6.74 -9.26
CA VAL A 394 -5.93 8.20 -9.49
C VAL A 394 -5.20 8.96 -8.37
N LEU A 395 -5.30 8.52 -7.13
CA LEU A 395 -4.82 9.24 -5.96
C LEU A 395 -3.39 8.86 -5.53
N LEU A 396 -2.87 7.75 -6.03
CA LEU A 396 -1.53 7.24 -5.73
C LEU A 396 -0.37 8.23 -5.97
N PRO A 397 -0.33 9.06 -7.03
CA PRO A 397 0.81 9.92 -7.29
C PRO A 397 1.11 10.93 -6.19
N SER A 398 0.07 11.42 -5.48
CA SER A 398 0.26 12.42 -4.43
C SER A 398 1.13 11.89 -3.29
N ALA A 399 0.83 10.70 -2.80
CA ALA A 399 1.57 10.06 -1.72
C ALA A 399 3.03 9.81 -2.11
N SER A 400 3.29 9.32 -3.34
CA SER A 400 4.64 9.04 -3.83
C SER A 400 5.48 10.30 -4.01
N VAL A 401 4.89 11.41 -4.45
CA VAL A 401 5.59 12.71 -4.60
C VAL A 401 6.00 13.26 -3.23
N PHE A 402 5.09 13.29 -2.24
CA PHE A 402 5.44 13.72 -0.89
C PHE A 402 6.50 12.83 -0.25
N LEU A 403 6.41 11.52 -0.46
CA LEU A 403 7.40 10.57 0.00
C LEU A 403 8.80 10.89 -0.56
N LEU A 404 8.90 11.12 -1.87
CA LEU A 404 10.15 11.47 -2.53
C LEU A 404 10.73 12.79 -1.98
N LEU A 405 9.89 13.80 -1.76
CA LEU A 405 10.32 15.08 -1.22
C LEU A 405 10.83 14.95 0.23
N LEU A 406 10.11 14.23 1.09
CA LEU A 406 10.52 13.98 2.47
C LEU A 406 11.81 13.17 2.56
N CYS A 407 12.00 12.18 1.67
CA CYS A 407 13.21 11.35 1.64
C CYS A 407 14.46 12.09 1.10
N ASN A 408 14.28 13.27 0.54
CA ASN A 408 15.38 14.17 0.14
C ASN A 408 15.63 15.30 1.15
N ASP A 409 14.82 15.38 2.20
CA ASP A 409 14.92 16.44 3.19
C ASP A 409 15.98 16.10 4.25
N LYS A 410 17.10 16.86 4.24
CA LYS A 410 18.21 16.66 5.19
C LYS A 410 17.81 16.97 6.63
N ASP A 411 16.86 17.89 6.87
CA ASP A 411 16.39 18.20 8.22
C ASP A 411 15.57 17.04 8.81
N VAL A 412 14.90 16.24 7.92
CA VAL A 412 14.07 15.10 8.29
C VAL A 412 14.86 13.81 8.42
N LEU A 413 15.78 13.53 7.50
CA LEU A 413 16.49 12.26 7.42
C LEU A 413 18.00 12.34 7.69
N GLY A 414 18.59 13.53 7.75
CA GLY A 414 20.02 13.70 7.98
C GLY A 414 20.88 12.83 7.07
N PRO A 415 21.69 11.89 7.64
CA PRO A 415 22.55 11.00 6.84
C PRO A 415 21.78 9.88 6.08
N TRP A 416 20.46 9.77 6.28
CA TRP A 416 19.60 8.75 5.68
C TRP A 416 18.86 9.23 4.43
N VAL A 417 19.16 10.42 3.90
CA VAL A 417 18.56 10.93 2.65
C VAL A 417 18.83 10.00 1.47
N ASN A 418 17.98 10.08 0.45
CA ASN A 418 18.11 9.29 -0.76
C ASN A 418 19.45 9.54 -1.47
N GLY A 419 20.07 8.46 -1.95
CA GLY A 419 21.20 8.54 -2.87
C GLY A 419 20.78 8.99 -4.28
N ARG A 420 21.77 9.35 -5.12
CA ARG A 420 21.57 9.84 -6.50
C ARG A 420 20.75 8.86 -7.35
N TRP A 421 21.10 7.58 -7.34
CA TRP A 421 20.42 6.54 -8.12
C TRP A 421 19.00 6.25 -7.60
N THR A 422 18.79 6.24 -6.30
CA THR A 422 17.46 6.09 -5.70
C THR A 422 16.55 7.24 -6.14
N ASN A 423 17.06 8.48 -6.16
CA ASN A 423 16.29 9.64 -6.60
C ASN A 423 15.93 9.56 -8.08
N LEU A 424 16.87 9.16 -8.94
CA LEU A 424 16.60 8.99 -10.38
C LEU A 424 15.51 7.94 -10.59
N PHE A 425 15.68 6.77 -9.99
CA PHE A 425 14.73 5.67 -10.11
C PHE A 425 13.34 6.06 -9.57
N THR A 426 13.29 6.62 -8.35
CA THR A 426 12.01 7.03 -7.73
C THR A 426 11.34 8.16 -8.50
N GLY A 427 12.14 9.09 -9.06
CA GLY A 427 11.63 10.14 -9.92
C GLY A 427 10.98 9.60 -11.20
N LEU A 428 11.59 8.59 -11.83
CA LEU A 428 11.01 7.90 -12.99
C LEU A 428 9.73 7.15 -12.61
N VAL A 429 9.74 6.43 -11.50
CA VAL A 429 8.54 5.76 -10.97
C VAL A 429 7.41 6.78 -10.73
N ALA A 430 7.68 7.88 -10.04
CA ALA A 430 6.67 8.91 -9.78
C ALA A 430 6.13 9.52 -11.09
N ALA A 431 6.99 9.74 -12.09
CA ALA A 431 6.56 10.25 -13.40
C ALA A 431 5.62 9.25 -14.11
N VAL A 432 5.93 7.95 -14.08
CA VAL A 432 5.07 6.90 -14.64
C VAL A 432 3.73 6.84 -13.91
N LEU A 433 3.74 6.86 -12.57
CA LEU A 433 2.50 6.83 -11.77
C LEU A 433 1.61 8.04 -12.05
N VAL A 434 2.19 9.25 -12.17
CA VAL A 434 1.46 10.47 -12.57
C VAL A 434 0.86 10.29 -13.96
N LEU A 435 1.63 9.77 -14.90
CA LEU A 435 1.17 9.56 -16.28
C LEU A 435 0.01 8.56 -16.35
N LEU A 436 0.13 7.42 -15.66
CA LEU A 436 -0.93 6.42 -15.58
C LEU A 436 -2.19 6.99 -14.94
N SER A 437 -2.05 7.80 -13.89
CA SER A 437 -3.16 8.45 -13.22
C SER A 437 -3.85 9.50 -14.11
N VAL A 438 -3.09 10.25 -14.92
CA VAL A 438 -3.65 11.19 -15.93
C VAL A 438 -4.43 10.42 -16.99
N ILE A 439 -3.90 9.30 -17.51
CA ILE A 439 -4.58 8.45 -18.49
C ILE A 439 -5.88 7.92 -17.91
N LEU A 440 -5.83 7.40 -16.69
CA LEU A 440 -7.01 6.89 -15.99
C LEU A 440 -8.08 7.97 -15.82
N THR A 441 -7.67 9.15 -15.35
CA THR A 441 -8.55 10.31 -15.20
C THR A 441 -9.20 10.69 -16.54
N ALA A 442 -8.41 10.75 -17.60
CA ALA A 442 -8.90 11.02 -18.95
C ALA A 442 -9.90 9.96 -19.43
N SER A 443 -9.61 8.67 -19.20
CA SER A 443 -10.49 7.56 -19.60
C SER A 443 -11.81 7.55 -18.84
N VAL A 444 -11.85 8.02 -17.60
CA VAL A 444 -13.08 8.16 -16.81
C VAL A 444 -13.90 9.35 -17.29
N LEU A 445 -13.24 10.48 -17.65
CA LEU A 445 -13.93 11.68 -18.16
C LEU A 445 -14.46 11.52 -19.58
N TRP A 446 -13.68 10.83 -20.41
CA TRP A 446 -13.99 10.57 -21.82
C TRP A 446 -13.96 9.06 -22.09
N PRO A 447 -15.05 8.33 -21.81
CA PRO A 447 -15.08 6.86 -21.99
C PRO A 447 -14.79 6.41 -23.42
N ASP A 448 -15.06 7.27 -24.41
CA ASP A 448 -14.83 7.03 -25.85
C ASP A 448 -13.43 7.42 -26.33
N ILE A 449 -12.50 7.70 -25.41
CA ILE A 449 -11.11 8.04 -25.78
C ILE A 449 -10.51 6.94 -26.65
N SER A 450 -9.93 7.31 -27.81
CA SER A 450 -9.37 6.30 -28.71
C SER A 450 -8.11 5.65 -28.13
N SER A 451 -7.94 4.36 -28.39
CA SER A 451 -6.73 3.61 -28.01
C SER A 451 -5.45 4.29 -28.50
N GLN A 452 -5.49 4.88 -29.70
CA GLN A 452 -4.34 5.63 -30.25
C GLN A 452 -4.00 6.87 -29.41
N THR A 453 -5.01 7.58 -28.88
CA THR A 453 -4.79 8.73 -27.99
C THR A 453 -4.13 8.28 -26.69
N ILE A 454 -4.59 7.17 -26.10
CA ILE A 454 -3.99 6.59 -24.88
C ILE A 454 -2.51 6.25 -25.12
N VAL A 455 -2.19 5.57 -26.23
CA VAL A 455 -0.81 5.23 -26.57
C VAL A 455 0.02 6.48 -26.80
N ASN A 456 -0.50 7.48 -27.50
CA ASN A 456 0.22 8.73 -27.75
C ASN A 456 0.52 9.48 -26.46
N VAL A 457 -0.44 9.51 -25.52
CA VAL A 457 -0.25 10.11 -24.17
C VAL A 457 0.76 9.30 -23.36
N LEU A 458 0.70 7.97 -23.42
CA LEU A 458 1.64 7.10 -22.70
C LEU A 458 3.06 7.27 -23.21
N VAL A 459 3.27 7.21 -24.52
CA VAL A 459 4.60 7.32 -25.15
C VAL A 459 5.11 8.77 -25.05
N GLY A 460 4.33 9.75 -25.48
CA GLY A 460 4.70 11.16 -25.43
C GLY A 460 4.94 11.66 -24.01
N GLY A 461 4.02 11.33 -23.09
CA GLY A 461 4.13 11.67 -21.68
C GLY A 461 5.30 10.95 -21.00
N GLY A 462 5.55 9.69 -21.35
CA GLY A 462 6.71 8.93 -20.87
C GLY A 462 8.05 9.55 -21.30
N ILE A 463 8.16 9.95 -22.56
CA ILE A 463 9.34 10.65 -23.09
C ILE A 463 9.54 11.99 -22.36
N VAL A 464 8.50 12.81 -22.28
CA VAL A 464 8.55 14.11 -21.60
C VAL A 464 8.89 13.94 -20.11
N GLY A 465 8.21 13.03 -19.40
CA GLY A 465 8.48 12.73 -18.00
C GLY A 465 9.91 12.25 -17.78
N GLY A 466 10.40 11.35 -18.62
CA GLY A 466 11.78 10.86 -18.58
C GLY A 466 12.80 11.99 -18.79
N ILE A 467 12.59 12.85 -19.80
CA ILE A 467 13.45 14.02 -20.05
C ILE A 467 13.46 14.95 -18.85
N VAL A 468 12.29 15.25 -18.25
CA VAL A 468 12.20 16.14 -17.08
C VAL A 468 12.96 15.56 -15.89
N VAL A 469 12.80 14.26 -15.59
CA VAL A 469 13.50 13.60 -14.48
C VAL A 469 15.01 13.58 -14.71
N ILE A 470 15.46 13.23 -15.92
CA ILE A 470 16.89 13.20 -16.28
C ILE A 470 17.47 14.63 -16.23
N ALA A 471 16.78 15.62 -16.79
CA ALA A 471 17.23 17.01 -16.75
C ALA A 471 17.35 17.53 -15.30
N ALA A 472 16.36 17.26 -14.45
CA ALA A 472 16.40 17.61 -13.03
C ALA A 472 17.58 16.94 -12.31
N HIS A 473 17.87 15.69 -12.64
CA HIS A 473 19.02 14.96 -12.11
C HIS A 473 20.36 15.58 -12.54
N VAL A 474 20.50 15.88 -13.84
CA VAL A 474 21.72 16.52 -14.38
C VAL A 474 21.93 17.91 -13.79
N VAL A 475 20.87 18.73 -13.68
CA VAL A 475 20.95 20.07 -13.05
C VAL A 475 21.39 19.96 -11.60
N LYS A 476 20.87 18.98 -10.86
CA LYS A 476 21.31 18.73 -9.47
C LYS A 476 22.79 18.34 -9.43
N LEU A 477 23.25 17.44 -10.31
CA LEU A 477 24.67 17.04 -10.38
C LEU A 477 25.59 18.23 -10.67
N ARG A 478 25.23 19.09 -11.63
CA ARG A 478 26.01 20.31 -11.96
C ARG A 478 26.08 21.26 -10.76
N ARG A 479 24.95 21.48 -10.09
CA ARG A 479 24.91 22.36 -8.92
C ARG A 479 25.75 21.81 -7.76
N ASP A 480 25.71 20.50 -7.51
CA ASP A 480 26.52 19.85 -6.49
C ASP A 480 28.03 19.98 -6.80
N ALA A 481 28.42 19.87 -8.09
CA ALA A 481 29.79 20.09 -8.55
C ALA A 481 30.24 21.57 -8.41
N GLU A 482 29.41 22.54 -8.78
CA GLU A 482 29.70 23.97 -8.67
C GLU A 482 29.85 24.44 -7.20
N THR A 483 29.08 23.84 -6.29
CA THR A 483 29.15 24.19 -4.85
C THR A 483 30.31 23.51 -4.13
N GLY A 484 31.15 22.75 -4.82
CA GLY A 484 32.28 22.02 -4.22
C GLY A 484 31.84 20.88 -3.27
N ALA A 485 30.56 20.52 -3.32
CA ALA A 485 30.01 19.42 -2.51
C ALA A 485 30.64 18.06 -2.86
N ASP A 486 31.26 17.95 -4.06
CA ASP A 486 32.03 16.77 -4.47
C ASP A 486 33.49 16.81 -3.93
N LEU A 487 34.00 17.95 -3.48
CA LEU A 487 35.35 18.09 -2.89
C LEU A 487 35.36 17.92 -1.38
N ALA A 488 34.26 18.19 -0.72
CA ALA A 488 34.00 17.62 0.58
C ALA A 488 33.51 16.18 0.34
N GLU A 489 34.43 15.25 0.15
CA GLU A 489 34.21 13.89 0.56
C GLU A 489 33.91 13.95 2.06
N GLU A 490 32.68 14.36 2.41
CA GLU A 490 32.15 14.21 3.74
C GLU A 490 32.38 12.74 4.06
N ALA A 491 33.35 12.46 4.91
CA ALA A 491 33.73 11.14 5.31
C ALA A 491 32.43 10.37 5.55
N LYS A 492 32.17 9.33 4.74
CA LYS A 492 30.90 8.60 4.74
C LYS A 492 30.45 8.45 6.17
N PRO A 493 29.25 8.92 6.54
CA PRO A 493 28.86 9.00 7.93
C PRO A 493 29.10 7.67 8.61
N THR A 494 29.80 7.67 9.73
CA THR A 494 30.16 6.42 10.42
C THR A 494 28.88 5.64 10.70
N LYS A 495 28.94 4.31 10.63
CA LYS A 495 27.78 3.46 10.94
C LYS A 495 27.16 3.80 12.31
N LEU A 496 28.01 4.16 13.27
CA LEU A 496 27.56 4.58 14.60
C LEU A 496 26.74 5.87 14.53
N TYR A 497 27.20 6.88 13.81
CA TYR A 497 26.48 8.13 13.61
C TYR A 497 25.14 7.90 12.93
N MET A 498 25.09 7.10 11.86
CA MET A 498 23.83 6.73 11.19
C MET A 498 22.84 6.06 12.15
N HIS A 499 23.33 5.10 12.98
CA HIS A 499 22.44 4.37 13.89
C HIS A 499 21.92 5.20 15.06
N THR A 500 22.64 6.22 15.45
CA THR A 500 22.28 7.09 16.58
C THR A 500 21.57 8.36 16.17
N TRP A 501 21.64 8.74 14.88
CA TRP A 501 20.98 9.95 14.39
C TRP A 501 19.45 9.85 14.54
N ARG A 502 18.86 10.95 14.95
CA ARG A 502 17.40 11.12 15.06
C ARG A 502 17.03 12.49 14.53
N MET A 503 15.83 12.59 13.98
CA MET A 503 15.26 13.87 13.55
C MET A 503 15.12 14.81 14.75
N PRO A 504 15.41 16.11 14.60
CA PRO A 504 15.14 17.11 15.64
C PRO A 504 13.65 17.14 16.03
N PRO A 505 13.32 17.61 17.25
CA PRO A 505 11.93 17.79 17.67
C PRO A 505 11.14 18.64 16.67
N LEU A 506 9.86 18.32 16.48
CA LEU A 506 8.98 19.00 15.52
C LEU A 506 8.94 20.52 15.71
N ALA A 507 9.00 21.00 16.95
CA ALA A 507 9.02 22.43 17.26
C ALA A 507 10.25 23.19 16.70
N GLN A 508 11.31 22.47 16.35
CA GLN A 508 12.54 23.03 15.76
C GLN A 508 12.55 22.93 14.23
N LEU A 509 11.66 22.13 13.64
CA LEU A 509 11.54 21.96 12.20
C LEU A 509 10.82 23.17 11.59
N LYS A 510 11.50 23.85 10.68
CA LYS A 510 10.90 24.93 9.89
C LYS A 510 10.19 24.34 8.67
N PRO A 511 9.13 24.99 8.14
CA PRO A 511 8.55 24.60 6.86
C PRO A 511 9.61 24.57 5.77
N MET A 512 9.51 23.61 4.85
CA MET A 512 10.47 23.46 3.75
C MET A 512 10.46 24.69 2.83
N ALA A 513 11.63 25.27 2.58
CA ALA A 513 11.77 26.35 1.61
C ALA A 513 11.68 25.79 0.19
N LEU A 514 10.49 25.84 -0.41
CA LEU A 514 10.28 25.38 -1.78
C LEU A 514 10.82 26.38 -2.80
N SER A 515 11.59 25.91 -3.77
CA SER A 515 11.99 26.70 -4.94
C SER A 515 10.76 27.16 -5.75
N ARG A 516 10.92 28.18 -6.60
CA ARG A 516 9.83 28.65 -7.50
C ARG A 516 9.29 27.51 -8.36
N SER A 517 10.16 26.69 -8.93
CA SER A 517 9.80 25.51 -9.71
C SER A 517 9.02 24.50 -8.89
N ASN A 518 9.47 24.16 -7.68
CA ASN A 518 8.77 23.21 -6.82
C ASN A 518 7.38 23.74 -6.43
N ARG A 519 7.25 25.05 -6.17
CA ARG A 519 5.94 25.69 -5.89
C ARG A 519 4.98 25.57 -7.09
N MET A 520 5.48 25.76 -8.30
CA MET A 520 4.69 25.60 -9.53
C MET A 520 4.22 24.15 -9.69
N TRP A 521 5.12 23.18 -9.55
CA TRP A 521 4.77 21.76 -9.63
C TRP A 521 3.78 21.33 -8.54
N MET A 522 3.96 21.84 -7.33
CA MET A 522 3.00 21.63 -6.25
C MET A 522 1.63 22.25 -6.55
N ALA A 523 1.57 23.41 -7.21
CA ALA A 523 0.31 24.02 -7.65
C ALA A 523 -0.38 23.18 -8.73
N VAL A 524 0.38 22.63 -9.70
CA VAL A 524 -0.14 21.71 -10.71
C VAL A 524 -0.68 20.43 -10.07
N LEU A 525 0.09 19.82 -9.16
CA LEU A 525 -0.35 18.65 -8.39
C LEU A 525 -1.64 18.95 -7.62
N ARG A 526 -1.73 20.14 -6.99
CA ARG A 526 -2.93 20.58 -6.28
C ARG A 526 -4.15 20.65 -7.20
N GLY A 527 -4.01 21.29 -8.37
CA GLY A 527 -5.10 21.38 -9.34
C GLY A 527 -5.57 20.00 -9.80
N TYR A 528 -4.63 19.14 -10.12
CA TYR A 528 -4.90 17.75 -10.49
C TYR A 528 -5.68 16.99 -9.39
N LEU A 529 -5.21 17.05 -8.14
CA LEU A 529 -5.81 16.32 -7.03
C LEU A 529 -7.22 16.83 -6.69
N VAL A 530 -7.47 18.14 -6.78
CA VAL A 530 -8.82 18.69 -6.59
C VAL A 530 -9.77 18.15 -7.65
N VAL A 531 -9.36 18.13 -8.92
CA VAL A 531 -10.15 17.54 -10.00
C VAL A 531 -10.38 16.05 -9.75
N ALA A 532 -9.34 15.32 -9.37
CA ALA A 532 -9.41 13.89 -9.06
C ALA A 532 -10.41 13.58 -7.94
N VAL A 533 -10.35 14.30 -6.82
CA VAL A 533 -11.32 14.14 -5.71
C VAL A 533 -12.76 14.43 -6.14
N ILE A 534 -12.99 15.52 -6.89
CA ILE A 534 -14.32 15.84 -7.41
C ILE A 534 -14.84 14.70 -8.28
N MET A 535 -14.00 14.13 -9.15
CA MET A 535 -14.35 13.01 -10.02
C MET A 535 -14.67 11.74 -9.22
N VAL A 536 -13.87 11.43 -8.20
CA VAL A 536 -14.12 10.32 -7.28
C VAL A 536 -15.50 10.45 -6.66
N VAL A 537 -15.79 11.59 -6.05
CA VAL A 537 -17.07 11.86 -5.41
C VAL A 537 -18.22 11.77 -6.43
N TYR A 538 -18.05 12.36 -7.61
CA TYR A 538 -19.05 12.28 -8.68
C TYR A 538 -19.30 10.82 -9.11
N LYS A 539 -18.25 10.04 -9.37
CA LYS A 539 -18.38 8.65 -9.83
C LYS A 539 -19.00 7.75 -8.76
N VAL A 540 -18.59 7.88 -7.51
CA VAL A 540 -19.17 7.14 -6.39
C VAL A 540 -20.66 7.49 -6.24
N THR A 541 -21.00 8.77 -6.32
CA THR A 541 -22.39 9.22 -6.25
C THR A 541 -23.22 8.69 -7.43
N GLN A 542 -22.65 8.72 -8.64
CA GLN A 542 -23.29 8.16 -9.83
C GLN A 542 -23.58 6.65 -9.67
N VAL A 543 -22.58 5.87 -9.25
CA VAL A 543 -22.74 4.41 -9.03
C VAL A 543 -23.74 4.13 -7.91
N ALA A 544 -23.69 4.89 -6.81
CA ALA A 544 -24.58 4.69 -5.67
C ALA A 544 -26.05 5.08 -5.94
N LEU A 545 -26.29 6.14 -6.74
CA LEU A 545 -27.63 6.66 -6.97
C LEU A 545 -28.29 6.16 -8.26
N LEU A 546 -27.50 5.89 -9.30
CA LEU A 546 -28.02 5.62 -10.64
C LEU A 546 -27.84 4.14 -11.06
N GLY A 547 -27.06 3.37 -10.34
CA GLY A 547 -26.86 1.94 -10.63
C GLY A 547 -26.18 1.64 -11.99
N HIS A 548 -25.53 2.66 -12.60
CA HIS A 548 -24.87 2.56 -13.91
C HIS A 548 -23.43 3.03 -13.84
#